data_d569ba0a7bec802d08e5c2ad8495c1a9
#
_entry.id   d569ba0a7bec802d08e5c2ad8495c1a9
#
_cell.length_a   1.000
_cell.length_b   1.000
_cell.length_c   1.000
_cell.angle_alpha   90.00
_cell.angle_beta   90.00
_cell.angle_gamma   90.00
#
_symmetry.space_group_name_H-M   'P 1'
#
loop_
_entity.id
_entity.type
_entity.pdbx_description
1 polymer ?
#
loop_
_entity_poly.entity_id
_entity_poly.type
_entity_poly.pdbx_seq_one_letter_code
_entity_poly.pdbx_strand_id
1 'polypeptide(L)'
;DRRQRQMCIRDRIGGYMYQFNREEYNKRMEWYVDARFGMFIHWGLYSIPARGEWVRSVEEIPKEDYMKYFYEFDPKDYDPKKWARAAKEAGMKYVVLTAKHHDGFCLFDSKYTEFKSTNTKCGRDLVAEYVEAVRAEGLKVGLYFSLIDWYHDDFPHYGDRQHPMRNNPALSLIHI
;
A
#
# COMPACT_ATOMS: atom_id res chain seq x y z
N ASP A 1 9.76 -24.91 6.85
CA ASP A 1 8.80 -25.93 7.26
C ASP A 1 7.48 -25.27 7.68
N ARG A 2 6.35 -25.76 7.15
CA ARG A 2 5.01 -25.22 7.46
C ARG A 2 4.69 -25.25 8.96
N ARG A 3 5.21 -26.22 9.70
CA ARG A 3 5.01 -26.33 11.16
C ARG A 3 5.74 -25.25 11.94
N GLN A 4 6.94 -24.86 11.52
CA GLN A 4 7.70 -23.81 12.17
C GLN A 4 7.09 -22.42 11.91
N ARG A 5 6.54 -22.17 10.71
CA ARG A 5 5.83 -20.91 10.41
C ARG A 5 4.54 -20.76 11.23
N GLN A 6 3.80 -21.85 11.43
CA GLN A 6 2.62 -21.84 12.31
C GLN A 6 2.97 -21.63 13.79
N MET A 7 4.13 -22.13 14.23
CA MET A 7 4.61 -21.91 15.61
C MET A 7 4.99 -20.46 15.87
N CYS A 8 5.68 -19.79 14.94
CA CYS A 8 6.08 -18.39 15.08
C CYS A 8 4.87 -17.42 15.13
N ILE A 9 3.80 -17.73 14.42
CA ILE A 9 2.55 -16.97 14.49
C ILE A 9 1.84 -17.20 15.84
N ARG A 10 1.94 -18.41 16.38
CA ARG A 10 1.29 -18.80 17.65
C ARG A 10 1.85 -18.07 18.86
N ASP A 11 3.16 -17.86 18.90
CA ASP A 11 3.84 -17.29 20.08
C ASP A 11 3.72 -15.75 20.16
N ARG A 12 3.40 -15.07 19.06
CA ARG A 12 3.33 -13.61 19.01
C ARG A 12 1.97 -13.00 19.29
N ILE A 13 0.88 -13.78 19.22
CA ILE A 13 -0.50 -13.28 19.36
C ILE A 13 -1.10 -13.68 20.73
N GLY A 14 -0.28 -13.86 21.76
CA GLY A 14 -0.79 -14.04 23.13
C GLY A 14 -1.81 -15.18 23.29
N GLY A 15 -1.60 -16.32 22.64
CA GLY A 15 -2.41 -17.53 22.87
C GLY A 15 -3.76 -17.61 22.16
N TYR A 16 -4.18 -16.57 21.45
CA TYR A 16 -5.39 -16.65 20.63
C TYR A 16 -5.05 -17.20 19.23
N MET A 17 -5.31 -18.48 19.00
CA MET A 17 -5.29 -19.04 17.66
C MET A 17 -6.52 -18.51 16.91
N TYR A 18 -6.27 -17.75 15.83
CA TYR A 18 -7.33 -17.45 14.88
C TYR A 18 -7.88 -18.76 14.29
N GLN A 19 -9.12 -19.08 14.63
CA GLN A 19 -9.82 -20.19 13.99
C GLN A 19 -10.61 -19.63 12.82
N PHE A 20 -10.25 -20.08 11.62
CA PHE A 20 -10.97 -19.67 10.43
C PHE A 20 -12.40 -20.20 10.48
N ASN A 21 -13.36 -19.30 10.54
CA ASN A 21 -14.78 -19.62 10.45
C ASN A 21 -15.30 -19.27 9.05
N ARG A 22 -15.66 -20.29 8.28
CA ARG A 22 -16.13 -20.14 6.90
C ARG A 22 -17.41 -19.34 6.79
N GLU A 23 -18.34 -19.52 7.70
CA GLU A 23 -19.63 -18.82 7.68
C GLU A 23 -19.44 -17.32 7.94
N GLU A 24 -18.70 -16.96 8.98
CA GLU A 24 -18.35 -15.57 9.26
C GLU A 24 -17.55 -14.92 8.12
N TYR A 25 -16.63 -15.67 7.50
CA TYR A 25 -15.91 -15.21 6.33
C TYR A 25 -16.87 -14.91 5.18
N ASN A 26 -17.74 -15.82 4.84
CA ASN A 26 -18.70 -15.65 3.74
C ASN A 26 -19.62 -14.46 4.00
N LYS A 27 -20.17 -14.33 5.20
CA LYS A 27 -21.01 -13.19 5.61
C LYS A 27 -20.26 -11.85 5.49
N ARG A 28 -19.01 -11.82 5.91
CA ARG A 28 -18.18 -10.61 5.81
C ARG A 28 -17.83 -10.25 4.36
N MET A 29 -17.68 -11.25 3.48
CA MET A 29 -17.29 -11.07 2.08
C MET A 29 -18.47 -10.92 1.13
N GLU A 30 -19.70 -11.17 1.56
CA GLU A 30 -20.90 -11.14 0.74
C GLU A 30 -21.03 -9.84 -0.06
N TRP A 31 -20.88 -8.71 0.61
CA TRP A 31 -20.93 -7.39 -0.03
C TRP A 31 -19.91 -7.22 -1.15
N TYR A 32 -18.71 -7.80 -0.99
CA TYR A 32 -17.62 -7.70 -1.98
C TYR A 32 -17.90 -8.60 -3.19
N VAL A 33 -18.39 -9.80 -2.94
CA VAL A 33 -18.80 -10.73 -4.01
C VAL A 33 -19.94 -10.13 -4.83
N ASP A 34 -20.89 -9.47 -4.19
CA ASP A 34 -22.03 -8.84 -4.86
C ASP A 34 -21.65 -7.51 -5.54
N ALA A 35 -20.66 -6.80 -5.02
CA ALA A 35 -20.22 -5.53 -5.57
C ALA A 35 -19.70 -5.64 -7.00
N ARG A 36 -18.90 -6.65 -7.32
CA ARG A 36 -18.35 -7.05 -8.64
C ARG A 36 -17.67 -5.95 -9.45
N PHE A 37 -17.91 -4.68 -9.17
CA PHE A 37 -17.39 -3.55 -9.93
C PHE A 37 -16.83 -2.48 -8.98
N GLY A 38 -15.54 -2.20 -9.11
CA GLY A 38 -14.83 -1.20 -8.32
C GLY A 38 -13.66 -0.61 -9.11
N MET A 39 -13.05 0.43 -8.56
CA MET A 39 -11.88 1.10 -9.13
C MET A 39 -10.66 0.81 -8.27
N PHE A 40 -9.54 0.52 -8.90
CA PHE A 40 -8.24 0.47 -8.25
C PHE A 40 -7.36 1.60 -8.77
N ILE A 41 -6.88 2.46 -7.87
CA ILE A 41 -6.04 3.61 -8.19
C ILE A 41 -4.61 3.29 -7.76
N HIS A 42 -3.70 3.10 -8.74
CA HIS A 42 -2.27 3.06 -8.53
C HIS A 42 -1.70 4.46 -8.69
N TRP A 43 -1.31 5.08 -7.58
CA TRP A 43 -0.82 6.45 -7.59
C TRP A 43 0.13 6.69 -6.42
N GLY A 44 1.22 7.42 -6.69
CA GLY A 44 2.30 7.69 -5.74
C GLY A 44 3.46 8.40 -6.41
N LEU A 45 4.67 8.33 -5.83
CA LEU A 45 5.88 8.96 -6.40
C LEU A 45 6.17 8.49 -7.83
N TYR A 46 5.91 7.23 -8.13
CA TYR A 46 6.10 6.63 -9.45
C TYR A 46 5.21 7.24 -10.55
N SER A 47 4.19 8.00 -10.16
CA SER A 47 3.36 8.74 -11.11
C SER A 47 4.06 9.97 -11.70
N ILE A 48 5.10 10.49 -11.04
CA ILE A 48 5.89 11.62 -11.56
C ILE A 48 6.65 11.21 -12.82
N PRO A 49 7.46 10.13 -12.82
CA PRO A 49 8.11 9.66 -14.04
C PRO A 49 7.14 9.08 -15.09
N ALA A 50 5.91 8.70 -14.70
CA ALA A 50 4.84 8.21 -15.57
C ALA A 50 5.24 7.00 -16.46
N ARG A 51 6.05 6.08 -15.93
CA ARG A 51 6.51 4.87 -16.61
C ARG A 51 6.15 3.57 -15.89
N GLY A 52 5.11 3.63 -15.03
CA GLY A 52 4.58 2.51 -14.26
C GLY A 52 5.02 2.50 -12.80
N GLU A 53 4.27 1.78 -11.99
CA GLU A 53 4.48 1.71 -10.53
C GLU A 53 5.74 0.94 -10.13
N TRP A 54 6.29 0.15 -11.05
CA TRP A 54 7.53 -0.59 -10.88
C TRP A 54 8.76 0.11 -11.42
N VAL A 55 8.65 1.38 -11.85
CA VAL A 55 9.70 2.13 -12.53
C VAL A 55 11.05 2.06 -11.80
N ARG A 56 11.04 2.20 -10.46
CA ARG A 56 12.27 2.11 -9.66
C ARG A 56 12.98 0.77 -9.82
N SER A 57 12.23 -0.33 -9.80
CA SER A 57 12.78 -1.68 -9.90
C SER A 57 13.17 -2.04 -11.34
N VAL A 58 12.32 -1.70 -12.31
CA VAL A 58 12.55 -2.03 -13.74
C VAL A 58 13.72 -1.26 -14.32
N GLU A 59 13.88 -0.01 -13.94
CA GLU A 59 14.97 0.85 -14.40
C GLU A 59 16.16 0.84 -13.43
N GLU A 60 16.11 0.02 -12.38
CA GLU A 60 17.18 -0.12 -11.38
C GLU A 60 17.62 1.23 -10.78
N ILE A 61 16.64 2.13 -10.53
CA ILE A 61 16.92 3.48 -10.05
C ILE A 61 17.42 3.41 -8.58
N PRO A 62 18.64 3.88 -8.30
CA PRO A 62 19.18 3.95 -6.96
C PRO A 62 18.27 4.72 -6.00
N LYS A 63 18.31 4.38 -4.70
CA LYS A 63 17.49 5.04 -3.67
C LYS A 63 17.68 6.55 -3.70
N GLU A 64 18.93 7.00 -3.79
CA GLU A 64 19.32 8.39 -3.79
C GLU A 64 18.72 9.16 -4.97
N ASP A 65 18.74 8.54 -6.16
CA ASP A 65 18.18 9.13 -7.38
C ASP A 65 16.65 9.14 -7.38
N TYR A 66 16.03 8.11 -6.74
CA TYR A 66 14.59 8.05 -6.60
C TYR A 66 14.04 9.12 -5.65
N MET A 67 14.85 9.56 -4.67
CA MET A 67 14.48 10.61 -3.70
C MET A 67 14.14 11.95 -4.34
N LYS A 68 14.59 12.23 -5.58
CA LYS A 68 14.17 13.44 -6.31
C LYS A 68 12.65 13.55 -6.42
N TYR A 69 11.96 12.42 -6.65
CA TYR A 69 10.49 12.40 -6.75
C TYR A 69 9.81 12.72 -5.42
N PHE A 70 10.42 12.35 -4.30
CA PHE A 70 9.95 12.75 -2.97
C PHE A 70 10.03 14.26 -2.76
N TYR A 71 11.15 14.87 -3.14
CA TYR A 71 11.34 16.32 -3.01
C TYR A 71 10.50 17.14 -4.01
N GLU A 72 10.12 16.54 -5.14
CA GLU A 72 9.28 17.16 -6.15
C GLU A 72 7.79 16.96 -5.89
N PHE A 73 7.41 16.01 -5.03
CA PHE A 73 6.03 15.61 -4.84
C PHE A 73 5.15 16.73 -4.28
N ASP A 74 4.37 17.33 -5.16
CA ASP A 74 3.43 18.42 -4.85
C ASP A 74 2.18 18.29 -5.74
N PRO A 75 1.28 17.33 -5.44
CA PRO A 75 0.13 17.02 -6.27
C PRO A 75 -0.99 18.05 -6.11
N LYS A 76 -0.85 19.23 -6.73
CA LYS A 76 -1.80 20.34 -6.64
C LYS A 76 -3.19 20.00 -7.16
N ASP A 77 -3.26 19.14 -8.18
CA ASP A 77 -4.51 18.72 -8.81
C ASP A 77 -5.13 17.48 -8.16
N TYR A 78 -4.59 17.03 -7.01
CA TYR A 78 -5.16 15.92 -6.27
C TYR A 78 -6.54 16.28 -5.72
N ASP A 79 -7.57 15.64 -6.29
CA ASP A 79 -8.97 15.85 -5.92
C ASP A 79 -9.69 14.49 -5.80
N PRO A 80 -9.64 13.86 -4.63
CA PRO A 80 -10.26 12.57 -4.40
C PRO A 80 -11.79 12.63 -4.47
N LYS A 81 -12.40 13.82 -4.32
CA LYS A 81 -13.84 14.00 -4.47
C LYS A 81 -14.28 13.79 -5.91
N LYS A 82 -13.49 14.29 -6.88
CA LYS A 82 -13.75 14.02 -8.31
C LYS A 82 -13.64 12.54 -8.63
N TRP A 83 -12.62 11.85 -8.08
CA TRP A 83 -12.45 10.42 -8.30
C TRP A 83 -13.62 9.60 -7.73
N ALA A 84 -14.02 9.92 -6.49
CA ALA A 84 -15.15 9.24 -5.84
C ALA A 84 -16.45 9.45 -6.59
N ARG A 85 -16.71 10.68 -7.05
CA ARG A 85 -17.92 11.00 -7.84
C ARG A 85 -17.93 10.25 -9.16
N ALA A 86 -16.83 10.28 -9.91
CA ALA A 86 -16.71 9.55 -11.17
C ALA A 86 -16.93 8.04 -10.98
N ALA A 87 -16.37 7.45 -9.91
CA ALA A 87 -16.60 6.04 -9.58
C ALA A 87 -18.07 5.76 -9.27
N LYS A 88 -18.73 6.66 -8.52
CA LYS A 88 -20.15 6.55 -8.19
C LYS A 88 -21.05 6.64 -9.44
N GLU A 89 -20.79 7.61 -10.30
CA GLU A 89 -21.52 7.83 -11.55
C GLU A 89 -21.37 6.64 -12.51
N ALA A 90 -20.18 6.02 -12.52
CA ALA A 90 -19.93 4.79 -13.28
C ALA A 90 -20.61 3.53 -12.70
N GLY A 91 -21.27 3.63 -11.53
CA GLY A 91 -21.95 2.51 -10.88
C GLY A 91 -21.03 1.62 -10.03
N MET A 92 -19.79 2.02 -9.78
CA MET A 92 -18.85 1.29 -8.91
C MET A 92 -19.34 1.25 -7.46
N LYS A 93 -18.92 0.24 -6.72
CA LYS A 93 -19.33 -0.02 -5.35
C LYS A 93 -18.22 0.21 -4.33
N TYR A 94 -16.98 0.18 -4.77
CA TYR A 94 -15.80 0.41 -3.95
C TYR A 94 -14.68 1.03 -4.75
N VAL A 95 -13.77 1.68 -4.04
CA VAL A 95 -12.54 2.23 -4.61
C VAL A 95 -11.36 1.80 -3.73
N VAL A 96 -10.26 1.41 -4.35
CA VAL A 96 -9.00 1.03 -3.67
C VAL A 96 -7.92 2.00 -4.08
N LEU A 97 -7.19 2.56 -3.10
CA LEU A 97 -6.02 3.39 -3.33
C LEU A 97 -4.75 2.69 -2.83
N THR A 98 -3.65 2.81 -3.55
CA THR A 98 -2.33 2.41 -3.04
C THR A 98 -1.87 3.35 -1.93
N ALA A 99 -2.21 3.03 -0.68
CA ALA A 99 -1.76 3.82 0.48
C ALA A 99 -0.24 3.77 0.67
N LYS A 100 0.38 2.62 0.38
CA LYS A 100 1.82 2.40 0.29
C LYS A 100 2.09 1.33 -0.77
N HIS A 101 2.91 1.66 -1.77
CA HIS A 101 3.38 0.69 -2.77
C HIS A 101 4.76 0.14 -2.40
N HIS A 102 5.36 -0.70 -3.25
CA HIS A 102 6.65 -1.33 -3.02
C HIS A 102 7.80 -0.35 -2.82
N ASP A 103 7.71 0.85 -3.38
CA ASP A 103 8.72 1.91 -3.22
C ASP A 103 8.87 2.43 -1.78
N GLY A 104 7.95 2.05 -0.90
CA GLY A 104 7.98 2.37 0.53
C GLY A 104 7.34 3.71 0.88
N PHE A 105 6.93 4.52 -0.11
CA PHE A 105 6.34 5.82 0.13
C PHE A 105 4.91 5.71 0.68
N CYS A 106 4.67 6.33 1.83
CA CYS A 106 3.36 6.36 2.47
C CYS A 106 2.58 7.61 2.05
N LEU A 107 1.39 7.43 1.45
CA LEU A 107 0.47 8.53 1.15
C LEU A 107 -0.29 9.04 2.38
N PHE A 108 -0.02 8.50 3.56
CA PHE A 108 -0.63 8.83 4.85
C PHE A 108 0.42 9.25 5.88
N ASP A 109 -0.01 9.88 6.97
CA ASP A 109 0.85 10.30 8.07
C ASP A 109 1.31 9.11 8.93
N SER A 110 2.27 8.34 8.42
CA SER A 110 2.87 7.21 9.14
C SER A 110 3.69 7.69 10.34
N LYS A 111 3.60 6.95 11.45
CA LYS A 111 4.45 7.16 12.65
C LYS A 111 5.77 6.37 12.59
N TYR A 112 5.96 5.55 11.55
CA TYR A 112 7.06 4.58 11.47
C TYR A 112 8.10 4.92 10.40
N THR A 113 7.84 5.91 9.56
CA THR A 113 8.76 6.36 8.53
C THR A 113 8.59 7.84 8.23
N GLU A 114 9.70 8.49 7.89
CA GLU A 114 9.70 9.87 7.39
C GLU A 114 9.42 9.94 5.87
N PHE A 115 9.42 8.80 5.17
CA PHE A 115 9.15 8.71 3.75
C PHE A 115 7.64 8.67 3.49
N LYS A 116 7.00 9.81 3.71
CA LYS A 116 5.54 9.98 3.72
C LYS A 116 5.10 11.33 3.13
N SER A 117 3.86 11.41 2.66
CA SER A 117 3.30 12.57 1.96
C SER A 117 3.28 13.84 2.81
N THR A 118 3.06 13.72 4.13
CA THR A 118 3.08 14.87 5.05
C THR A 118 4.45 15.54 5.17
N ASN A 119 5.53 14.85 4.80
CA ASN A 119 6.90 15.38 4.80
C ASN A 119 7.37 15.87 3.42
N THR A 120 6.51 15.82 2.42
CA THR A 120 6.77 16.39 1.09
C THR A 120 6.30 17.84 1.00
N LYS A 121 6.46 18.47 -0.17
CA LYS A 121 5.95 19.83 -0.40
C LYS A 121 4.42 19.95 -0.20
N CYS A 122 3.68 18.87 -0.42
CA CYS A 122 2.23 18.92 -0.26
C CYS A 122 1.79 18.98 1.22
N GLY A 123 2.58 18.44 2.16
CA GLY A 123 2.32 18.51 3.61
C GLY A 123 0.97 17.89 4.04
N ARG A 124 0.37 17.00 3.25
CA ARG A 124 -1.01 16.51 3.43
C ARG A 124 -1.04 15.00 3.67
N ASP A 125 -2.01 14.55 4.49
CA ASP A 125 -2.40 13.14 4.57
C ASP A 125 -3.41 12.83 3.45
N LEU A 126 -2.90 12.34 2.32
CA LEU A 126 -3.69 12.12 1.12
C LEU A 126 -4.65 10.93 1.26
N VAL A 127 -4.31 9.96 2.12
CA VAL A 127 -5.20 8.84 2.43
C VAL A 127 -6.38 9.29 3.27
N ALA A 128 -6.18 10.16 4.25
CA ALA A 128 -7.28 10.69 5.06
C ALA A 128 -8.31 11.42 4.18
N GLU A 129 -7.85 12.29 3.29
CA GLU A 129 -8.71 12.99 2.34
C GLU A 129 -9.44 12.06 1.37
N TYR A 130 -8.75 11.02 0.89
CA TYR A 130 -9.34 9.99 0.05
C TYR A 130 -10.46 9.23 0.76
N VAL A 131 -10.21 8.80 1.99
CA VAL A 131 -11.19 8.05 2.80
C VAL A 131 -12.45 8.88 3.03
N GLU A 132 -12.28 10.16 3.37
CA GLU A 132 -13.40 11.09 3.54
C GLU A 132 -14.23 11.22 2.26
N ALA A 133 -13.56 11.47 1.13
CA ALA A 133 -14.21 11.66 -0.15
C ALA A 133 -14.99 10.43 -0.64
N VAL A 134 -14.39 9.24 -0.53
CA VAL A 134 -15.05 7.99 -0.97
C VAL A 134 -16.25 7.64 -0.09
N ARG A 135 -16.13 7.87 1.22
CA ARG A 135 -17.24 7.64 2.17
C ARG A 135 -18.40 8.63 1.95
N ALA A 136 -18.09 9.88 1.61
CA ALA A 136 -19.12 10.90 1.32
C ALA A 136 -20.00 10.50 0.14
N GLU A 137 -19.48 9.78 -0.85
CA GLU A 137 -20.24 9.25 -1.99
C GLU A 137 -20.94 7.90 -1.69
N GLY A 138 -20.83 7.40 -0.45
CA GLY A 138 -21.42 6.12 -0.04
C GLY A 138 -20.74 4.89 -0.61
N LEU A 139 -19.51 5.03 -1.11
CA LEU A 139 -18.70 3.93 -1.63
C LEU A 139 -17.89 3.26 -0.50
N LYS A 140 -17.57 1.98 -0.69
CA LYS A 140 -16.65 1.27 0.21
C LYS A 140 -15.21 1.67 -0.09
N VAL A 141 -14.45 1.87 0.99
CA VAL A 141 -13.02 2.23 0.92
C VAL A 141 -12.17 0.97 0.97
N GLY A 142 -11.24 0.83 0.04
CA GLY A 142 -10.16 -0.12 0.06
C GLY A 142 -8.81 0.60 0.13
N LEU A 143 -7.84 -0.01 0.80
CA LEU A 143 -6.46 0.47 0.85
C LEU A 143 -5.54 -0.70 0.50
N TYR A 144 -4.69 -0.48 -0.50
CA TYR A 144 -3.60 -1.39 -0.79
C TYR A 144 -2.37 -0.96 -0.01
N PHE A 145 -1.82 -1.89 0.74
CA PHE A 145 -0.60 -1.69 1.50
C PHE A 145 0.39 -2.81 1.16
N SER A 146 1.51 -2.42 0.54
CA SER A 146 2.58 -3.37 0.25
C SER A 146 3.36 -3.72 1.51
N LEU A 147 3.52 -5.02 1.78
CA LEU A 147 4.46 -5.51 2.79
C LEU A 147 5.90 -5.45 2.28
N ILE A 148 6.10 -5.51 0.96
CA ILE A 148 7.39 -5.26 0.32
C ILE A 148 7.73 -3.78 0.48
N ASP A 149 8.98 -3.48 0.85
CA ASP A 149 9.45 -2.12 1.06
C ASP A 149 10.85 -1.95 0.49
N TRP A 150 10.92 -1.41 -0.73
CA TRP A 150 12.21 -1.17 -1.42
C TRP A 150 13.00 -0.01 -0.81
N TYR A 151 12.38 0.78 0.04
CA TYR A 151 13.04 1.88 0.72
C TYR A 151 13.82 1.41 1.96
N HIS A 152 13.43 0.27 2.54
CA HIS A 152 14.07 -0.29 3.72
C HIS A 152 15.53 -0.69 3.41
N ASP A 153 16.47 -0.29 4.27
CA ASP A 153 17.89 -0.49 4.02
C ASP A 153 18.30 -1.97 3.93
N ASP A 154 17.59 -2.84 4.62
CA ASP A 154 17.81 -4.29 4.58
C ASP A 154 17.12 -4.99 3.42
N PHE A 155 16.37 -4.28 2.57
CA PHE A 155 15.67 -4.90 1.46
C PHE A 155 16.64 -5.10 0.27
N PRO A 156 16.73 -6.34 -0.30
CA PRO A 156 17.57 -6.61 -1.47
C PRO A 156 16.97 -5.91 -2.69
N HIS A 157 17.64 -4.87 -3.17
CA HIS A 157 17.18 -4.11 -4.33
C HIS A 157 17.15 -4.97 -5.60
N TYR A 158 16.22 -4.67 -6.49
CA TYR A 158 16.13 -5.19 -7.86
C TYR A 158 15.97 -6.72 -7.98
N GLY A 159 15.48 -7.37 -6.93
CA GLY A 159 15.28 -8.81 -6.96
C GLY A 159 16.56 -9.62 -7.06
N ASP A 160 17.70 -9.03 -6.72
CA ASP A 160 18.99 -9.69 -6.72
C ASP A 160 18.96 -10.98 -5.90
N ARG A 161 19.05 -12.13 -6.60
CA ARG A 161 19.02 -13.45 -5.97
C ARG A 161 20.26 -13.73 -5.12
N GLN A 162 21.34 -12.98 -5.32
CA GLN A 162 22.62 -13.13 -4.63
C GLN A 162 22.84 -12.05 -3.57
N HIS A 163 21.88 -11.11 -3.40
CA HIS A 163 22.03 -10.03 -2.43
C HIS A 163 22.28 -10.58 -1.02
N PRO A 164 23.32 -10.11 -0.29
CA PRO A 164 23.69 -10.64 1.01
C PRO A 164 22.55 -10.57 2.04
N MET A 165 21.65 -9.62 1.91
CA MET A 165 20.49 -9.45 2.81
C MET A 165 19.31 -10.36 2.48
N ARG A 166 19.34 -11.12 1.38
CA ARG A 166 18.20 -11.98 0.97
C ARG A 166 17.77 -12.98 2.03
N ASN A 167 18.74 -13.50 2.80
CA ASN A 167 18.50 -14.45 3.88
C ASN A 167 18.60 -13.81 5.26
N ASN A 168 18.60 -12.48 5.36
CA ASN A 168 18.68 -11.79 6.63
C ASN A 168 17.41 -12.10 7.45
N PRO A 169 17.55 -12.65 8.68
CA PRO A 169 16.42 -12.92 9.56
C PRO A 169 15.58 -11.69 9.88
N ALA A 170 16.18 -10.49 9.88
CA ALA A 170 15.48 -9.23 10.09
C ALA A 170 14.45 -8.95 8.98
N LEU A 171 14.73 -9.38 7.73
CA LEU A 171 13.77 -9.25 6.62
C LEU A 171 12.58 -10.20 6.76
N SER A 172 12.72 -11.32 7.45
CA SER A 172 11.62 -12.23 7.69
C SER A 172 10.51 -11.62 8.56
N LEU A 173 10.82 -10.56 9.29
CA LEU A 173 9.89 -9.81 10.12
C LEU A 173 9.02 -8.83 9.30
N ILE A 174 9.46 -8.49 8.09
CA ILE A 174 8.73 -7.61 7.15
C ILE A 174 7.68 -8.41 6.36
N HIS A 175 7.76 -9.73 6.39
CA HIS A 175 6.86 -10.64 5.67
C HIS A 175 5.75 -11.25 6.53
N ILE A 176 5.44 -10.63 7.67
CA ILE A 176 4.38 -11.10 8.59
C ILE A 176 3.10 -10.31 8.41
#